data_a50d01f70afadbd3f20b66ec24c3681f
#
_entry.id   a50d01f70afadbd3f20b66ec24c3681f
#
_cell.length_a   1.000
_cell.length_b   1.000
_cell.length_c   1.000
_cell.angle_alpha   90.00
_cell.angle_beta   90.00
_cell.angle_gamma   90.00
#
_symmetry.space_group_name_H-M   'P 1'
#
loop_
_entity.id
_entity.type
_entity.pdbx_description
1 polymer ?
#
loop_
_entity_poly.entity_id
_entity_poly.type
_entity_poly.pdbx_seq_one_letter_code
_entity_poly.pdbx_strand_id
1 'polypeptide(L)' 'MNKYDLINALSSCEEDEVFIDIDGTLYDIDEELGHEPEKFDGFDTAYPALIFLKPKEEDLL' A
#
# COMPACT_ATOMS: atom_id res chain seq x y z
N MET A 1 -1.28 4.84 -9.05
CA MET A 1 -1.11 3.42 -9.45
C MET A 1 -2.30 2.61 -8.98
N ASN A 2 -2.89 1.81 -9.84
CA ASN A 2 -3.97 0.91 -9.42
C ASN A 2 -3.40 -0.49 -9.14
N LYS A 3 -4.24 -1.37 -8.57
CA LYS A 3 -3.76 -2.71 -8.19
C LYS A 3 -3.29 -3.54 -9.39
N TYR A 4 -3.87 -3.31 -10.56
CA TYR A 4 -3.47 -4.07 -11.76
C TYR A 4 -2.09 -3.64 -12.26
N ASP A 5 -1.78 -2.36 -12.16
CA ASP A 5 -0.44 -1.85 -12.46
C ASP A 5 0.59 -2.45 -11.52
N LEU A 6 0.24 -2.54 -10.24
CA LEU A 6 1.12 -3.12 -9.23
C LEU A 6 1.34 -4.61 -9.49
N ILE A 7 0.27 -5.35 -9.78
CA ILE A 7 0.37 -6.78 -10.10
C ILE A 7 1.26 -6.99 -11.31
N ASN A 8 1.08 -6.20 -12.36
CA ASN A 8 1.89 -6.31 -13.57
C ASN A 8 3.36 -6.01 -13.30
N ALA A 9 3.64 -4.96 -12.53
CA ALA A 9 5.00 -4.60 -12.18
C ALA A 9 5.68 -5.71 -11.38
N LEU A 10 4.99 -6.27 -10.39
CA LEU A 10 5.53 -7.37 -9.59
C LEU A 10 5.73 -8.63 -10.42
N SER A 11 4.80 -8.93 -11.32
CA SER A 11 4.88 -10.13 -12.15
C SER A 11 6.05 -10.09 -13.14
N SER A 12 6.53 -8.90 -13.51
CA SER A 12 7.66 -8.77 -14.41
C SER A 12 9.02 -8.88 -13.69
N CYS A 13 9.02 -8.95 -12.37
CA CYS A 13 10.23 -9.12 -11.58
C CYS A 13 10.50 -10.60 -11.33
N GLU A 14 11.77 -10.97 -11.28
CA GLU A 14 12.18 -12.34 -10.97
C GLU A 14 12.24 -12.59 -9.46
N GLU A 15 12.38 -11.52 -8.68
CA GLU A 15 12.49 -11.59 -7.22
C GLU A 15 11.14 -11.87 -6.59
N ASP A 16 11.15 -12.61 -5.48
CA ASP A 16 9.95 -12.98 -4.74
C ASP A 16 9.68 -12.10 -3.52
N GLU A 17 10.71 -11.43 -3.03
CA GLU A 17 10.59 -10.62 -1.82
C GLU A 17 10.21 -9.19 -2.16
N VAL A 18 9.25 -8.64 -1.42
CA VAL A 18 8.75 -7.28 -1.62
C VAL A 18 8.87 -6.51 -0.32
N PHE A 19 9.47 -5.33 -0.39
CA PHE A 19 9.63 -4.44 0.76
C PHE A 19 9.08 -3.07 0.42
N ILE A 20 8.78 -2.29 1.45
CA ILE A 20 8.43 -0.89 1.27
C ILE A 20 9.61 -0.02 1.70
N ASP A 21 9.99 0.94 0.86
CA ASP A 21 11.10 1.85 1.12
C ASP A 21 10.53 3.15 1.68
N ILE A 22 10.94 3.49 2.90
CA ILE A 22 10.58 4.76 3.54
C ILE A 22 11.88 5.46 3.93
N ASP A 23 12.16 6.56 3.27
CA ASP A 23 13.36 7.38 3.51
C ASP A 23 14.67 6.56 3.50
N GLY A 24 14.77 5.60 2.59
CA GLY A 24 15.97 4.79 2.45
C GLY A 24 16.02 3.56 3.37
N THR A 25 15.00 3.35 4.19
CA THR A 25 14.89 2.19 5.05
C THR A 25 13.86 1.23 4.49
N LEU A 26 14.20 -0.04 4.38
CA LEU A 26 13.30 -1.06 3.88
C LEU A 26 12.54 -1.72 5.03
N TYR A 27 11.25 -1.82 4.87
CA TYR A 27 10.34 -2.46 5.83
C TYR A 27 9.58 -3.57 5.14
N ASP A 28 9.33 -4.64 5.86
CA ASP A 28 8.41 -5.68 5.38
C ASP A 28 7.01 -5.09 5.23
N ILE A 29 6.27 -5.62 4.28
CA ILE A 29 4.89 -5.20 4.05
C ILE A 29 3.97 -6.10 4.86
N ASP A 30 3.04 -5.47 5.58
CA ASP A 30 2.02 -6.18 6.34
C ASP A 30 1.08 -6.91 5.38
N GLU A 31 0.74 -8.15 5.70
CA GLU A 31 -0.19 -8.95 4.91
C GLU A 31 -1.59 -8.34 4.93
N GLU A 32 -1.91 -7.61 6.00
CA GLU A 32 -3.17 -6.91 6.11
C GLU A 32 -3.04 -5.52 5.51
N LEU A 33 -3.80 -5.27 4.45
CA LEU A 33 -3.77 -3.98 3.78
C LEU A 33 -4.60 -2.96 4.55
N GLY A 34 -4.19 -1.70 4.45
CA GLY A 34 -4.99 -0.60 4.97
C GLY A 34 -6.11 -0.26 3.99
N HIS A 35 -7.23 0.17 4.54
CA HIS A 35 -8.41 0.56 3.76
C HIS A 35 -8.93 1.90 4.25
N GLU A 36 -9.28 2.76 3.32
CA GLU A 36 -10.02 3.96 3.63
C GLU A 36 -11.34 3.96 2.86
N PRO A 37 -12.47 4.17 3.56
CA PRO A 37 -13.76 4.20 2.88
C PRO A 37 -13.92 5.47 2.06
N GLU A 38 -14.86 5.44 1.14
CA GLU A 38 -15.26 6.62 0.39
C GLU A 38 -15.73 7.73 1.34
N LYS A 39 -15.29 8.95 1.08
CA LYS A 39 -15.60 10.11 1.91
C LYS A 39 -16.16 11.23 1.05
N PHE A 40 -17.05 12.01 1.65
CA PHE A 40 -17.58 13.25 1.06
C PHE A 40 -17.30 14.38 2.04
N ASP A 41 -16.83 15.52 1.54
CA ASP A 41 -16.52 16.64 2.41
C ASP A 41 -17.70 17.62 2.59
N GLY A 42 -18.84 17.32 2.03
CA GLY A 42 -20.02 18.16 2.13
C GLY A 42 -20.11 19.25 1.07
N PHE A 43 -19.10 19.38 0.20
CA PHE A 43 -19.04 20.37 -0.88
C PHE A 43 -18.74 19.73 -2.23
N ASP A 44 -19.45 18.70 -2.60
CA ASP A 44 -19.30 18.02 -3.88
C ASP A 44 -17.94 17.35 -4.11
N THR A 45 -17.03 17.40 -3.17
CA THR A 45 -15.76 16.69 -3.29
C THR A 45 -15.91 15.29 -2.74
N ALA A 46 -15.78 14.32 -3.63
CA ALA A 46 -15.80 12.92 -3.25
C ALA A 46 -14.38 12.38 -3.29
N TYR A 47 -13.98 11.70 -2.22
CA TYR A 47 -12.73 10.97 -2.15
C TYR A 47 -13.04 9.50 -2.33
N PRO A 48 -12.49 8.83 -3.35
CA PRO A 48 -12.79 7.41 -3.56
C PRO A 48 -12.26 6.55 -2.43
N ALA A 49 -12.89 5.40 -2.24
CA ALA A 49 -12.34 4.38 -1.38
C ALA A 49 -10.98 3.93 -1.94
N LEU A 50 -10.05 3.64 -1.06
CA LEU A 50 -8.73 3.22 -1.48
C LEU A 50 -8.15 2.15 -0.56
N ILE A 51 -7.15 1.46 -1.08
CA ILE A 51 -6.34 0.52 -0.31
C ILE A 51 -4.90 1.03 -0.30
N PHE A 52 -4.18 0.72 0.75
CA PHE A 52 -2.78 1.11 0.83
C PHE A 52 -1.95 0.04 1.53
N LEU A 53 -0.67 -0.01 1.14
CA LEU A 53 0.29 -0.92 1.73
C LEU A 53 0.79 -0.32 3.05
N LYS A 54 0.91 -1.15 4.06
CA LYS A 54 1.43 -0.73 5.37
C LYS A 54 2.73 -1.46 5.67
N PRO A 55 3.70 -0.79 6.28
CA PRO A 55 4.86 -1.49 6.80
C PRO A 55 4.42 -2.42 7.93
N LYS A 56 5.01 -3.60 7.96
CA LYS A 56 4.75 -4.55 9.03
C LYS A 56 5.33 -4.00 10.32
N GLU A 57 4.49 -3.91 11.34
CA GLU A 57 4.95 -3.48 12.64
C GLU A 57 5.74 -4.61 13.28
N GLU A 58 7.03 -4.36 13.49
CA GLU A 58 7.84 -5.25 14.30
C GLU A 58 7.79 -4.71 15.73
N ASP A 59 7.62 -5.62 16.66
CA ASP A 59 7.71 -5.24 18.06
C ASP A 59 9.15 -4.84 18.36
N LEU A 60 9.41 -3.57 18.22
CA LEU A 60 10.69 -3.01 18.61
C LEU A 60 10.69 -2.90 20.13
N LEU A 61 11.34 -3.81 20.73
CA LEU A 61 11.55 -3.75 22.16
C LEU A 61 12.78 -2.90 22.48
#